data_a134c6f1cff3a344e15844e45c06cd69
#
_entry.id   a134c6f1cff3a344e15844e45c06cd69
#
_cell.length_a   1.000
_cell.length_b   1.000
_cell.length_c   1.000
_cell.angle_alpha   90.00
_cell.angle_beta   90.00
_cell.angle_gamma   90.00
#
_symmetry.space_group_name_H-M   'P 1'
#
loop_
_entity.id
_entity.type
_entity.pdbx_description
1 polymer ?
#
loop_
_entity_poly.entity_id
_entity_poly.type
_entity_poly.pdbx_seq_one_letter_code
_entity_poly.pdbx_strand_id
1 'polypeptide(L)'
;SKDINMRVKARALGLAAEDYFNDKTLEDGDLLYTGVLPLPADFWERHGKTMESWQQGGQTFYRIAGPLVPALMVNQFVYLETPGAAPLYARVTEITGKTAVLKTLKEYTHQKNAVWGVTARNREQNFALNLLMDPECDFITLTGTAGTGKTLMTLAAGLAQVMDDRRYSEIIVTRVTVPVGED
;
A
#
# COMPACT_ATOMS: atom_id res chain seq x y z
N SER A 1 -6.10 17.43 -21.84
CA SER A 1 -7.07 18.08 -20.95
C SER A 1 -8.49 17.84 -21.45
N LYS A 2 -9.46 17.60 -20.55
CA LYS A 2 -10.89 17.53 -20.87
C LYS A 2 -11.53 18.90 -21.12
N ASP A 3 -10.93 19.95 -20.60
CA ASP A 3 -11.44 21.31 -20.78
C ASP A 3 -11.15 21.79 -22.20
N ILE A 4 -12.24 21.97 -22.96
CA ILE A 4 -12.21 22.43 -24.35
C ILE A 4 -11.62 23.84 -24.45
N ASN A 5 -11.98 24.74 -23.53
CA ASN A 5 -11.51 26.12 -23.53
C ASN A 5 -10.00 26.21 -23.28
N MET A 6 -9.49 25.38 -22.36
CA MET A 6 -8.06 25.28 -22.10
C MET A 6 -7.30 24.77 -23.33
N ARG A 7 -7.83 23.76 -24.04
CA ARG A 7 -7.22 23.24 -25.25
C ARG A 7 -7.18 24.26 -26.39
N VAL A 8 -8.28 25.00 -26.57
CA VAL A 8 -8.37 26.07 -27.58
C VAL A 8 -7.35 27.18 -27.29
N LYS A 9 -7.26 27.62 -26.03
CA LYS A 9 -6.28 28.63 -25.61
C LYS A 9 -4.83 28.13 -25.79
N ALA A 10 -4.54 26.91 -25.41
CA ALA A 10 -3.21 26.32 -25.59
C ALA A 10 -2.82 26.25 -27.07
N ARG A 11 -3.73 25.80 -27.96
CA ARG A 11 -3.50 25.78 -29.40
C ARG A 11 -3.30 27.16 -29.99
N ALA A 12 -4.06 28.17 -29.54
CA ALA A 12 -3.89 29.55 -29.97
C ALA A 12 -2.52 30.12 -29.60
N LEU A 13 -1.88 29.59 -28.55
CA LEU A 13 -0.53 29.93 -28.11
C LEU A 13 0.56 29.03 -28.75
N GLY A 14 0.20 28.19 -29.70
CA GLY A 14 1.15 27.28 -30.40
C GLY A 14 1.58 26.06 -29.54
N LEU A 15 0.89 25.80 -28.41
CA LEU A 15 1.16 24.67 -27.55
C LEU A 15 0.42 23.41 -28.01
N ALA A 16 1.07 22.26 -27.96
CA ALA A 16 0.39 20.99 -28.21
C ALA A 16 -0.65 20.73 -27.13
N ALA A 17 -1.89 20.52 -27.53
CA ALA A 17 -3.00 20.25 -26.62
C ALA A 17 -3.90 19.16 -27.18
N GLU A 18 -3.95 18.05 -26.46
CA GLU A 18 -4.73 16.86 -26.80
C GLU A 18 -5.82 16.59 -25.78
N ASP A 19 -6.82 15.84 -26.19
CA ASP A 19 -7.87 15.34 -25.29
C ASP A 19 -7.31 14.21 -24.43
N TYR A 20 -7.78 14.15 -23.18
CA TYR A 20 -7.43 13.07 -22.27
C TYR A 20 -8.50 11.97 -22.37
N PHE A 21 -8.11 10.84 -22.98
CA PHE A 21 -9.03 9.72 -23.24
C PHE A 21 -9.00 8.60 -22.20
N ASN A 22 -7.99 8.55 -21.33
CA ASN A 22 -7.78 7.47 -20.37
C ASN A 22 -8.53 7.66 -19.04
N ASP A 23 -9.79 8.14 -19.10
CA ASP A 23 -10.61 8.43 -17.93
C ASP A 23 -11.69 7.37 -17.69
N LYS A 24 -11.56 6.23 -18.34
CA LYS A 24 -12.46 5.11 -18.08
C LYS A 24 -12.09 4.49 -16.75
N THR A 25 -12.96 4.66 -15.76
CA THR A 25 -12.94 3.85 -14.53
C THR A 25 -13.22 2.40 -14.92
N LEU A 26 -12.47 1.47 -14.33
CA LEU A 26 -12.84 0.06 -14.40
C LEU A 26 -14.22 -0.10 -13.76
N GLU A 27 -15.18 -0.55 -14.54
CA GLU A 27 -16.57 -0.77 -14.07
C GLU A 27 -16.65 -1.96 -13.09
N ASP A 28 -15.64 -2.84 -13.14
CA ASP A 28 -15.56 -4.03 -12.30
C ASP A 28 -14.38 -3.90 -11.31
N GLY A 29 -14.70 -3.57 -10.07
CA GLY A 29 -13.71 -3.43 -8.99
C GLY A 29 -12.98 -4.74 -8.66
N ASP A 30 -13.54 -5.88 -9.05
CA ASP A 30 -12.96 -7.21 -8.81
C ASP A 30 -11.70 -7.47 -9.68
N LEU A 31 -11.53 -6.67 -10.74
CA LEU A 31 -10.34 -6.71 -11.60
C LEU A 31 -9.17 -5.87 -11.07
N LEU A 32 -9.37 -5.10 -10.00
CA LEU A 32 -8.31 -4.30 -9.42
C LEU A 32 -7.33 -5.17 -8.63
N TYR A 33 -6.04 -4.91 -8.83
CA TYR A 33 -4.99 -5.49 -8.01
C TYR A 33 -5.17 -5.08 -6.54
N THR A 34 -5.35 -6.07 -5.67
CA THR A 34 -5.66 -5.81 -4.25
C THR A 34 -4.43 -5.48 -3.40
N GLY A 35 -3.23 -5.75 -3.91
CA GLY A 35 -1.98 -5.58 -3.15
C GLY A 35 -1.74 -6.64 -2.07
N VAL A 36 -2.60 -7.66 -1.97
CA VAL A 36 -2.55 -8.68 -0.91
C VAL A 36 -2.70 -10.08 -1.51
N LEU A 37 -1.86 -11.02 -1.08
CA LEU A 37 -1.90 -12.41 -1.50
C LEU A 37 -1.88 -13.35 -0.29
N PRO A 38 -2.90 -14.19 -0.10
CA PRO A 38 -2.84 -15.27 0.88
C PRO A 38 -1.82 -16.31 0.43
N LEU A 39 -0.93 -16.72 1.35
CA LEU A 39 0.02 -17.79 1.10
C LEU A 39 -0.68 -19.14 1.21
N PRO A 40 -0.26 -20.16 0.43
CA PRO A 40 -0.80 -21.49 0.54
C PRO A 40 -0.51 -22.11 1.92
N ALA A 41 -1.40 -22.95 2.42
CA ALA A 41 -1.29 -23.54 3.75
C ALA A 41 0.01 -24.34 3.95
N ASP A 42 0.53 -24.91 2.87
CA ASP A 42 1.78 -25.68 2.83
C ASP A 42 3.03 -24.82 2.53
N PHE A 43 2.94 -23.51 2.68
CA PHE A 43 4.02 -22.56 2.39
C PHE A 43 5.33 -22.93 3.10
N TRP A 44 5.27 -23.22 4.40
CA TRP A 44 6.46 -23.56 5.18
C TRP A 44 7.06 -24.92 4.76
N GLU A 45 6.23 -25.87 4.39
CA GLU A 45 6.68 -27.17 3.92
C GLU A 45 7.41 -27.07 2.57
N ARG A 46 6.88 -26.25 1.67
CA ARG A 46 7.45 -26.05 0.32
C ARG A 46 8.70 -25.19 0.31
N HIS A 47 8.77 -24.18 1.15
CA HIS A 47 9.84 -23.18 1.10
C HIS A 47 10.82 -23.28 2.27
N GLY A 48 10.43 -23.83 3.41
CA GLY A 48 11.21 -23.78 4.64
C GLY A 48 12.60 -24.43 4.57
N LYS A 49 12.77 -25.47 3.74
CA LYS A 49 14.04 -26.19 3.61
C LYS A 49 15.12 -25.40 2.84
N THR A 50 14.72 -24.51 1.95
CA THR A 50 15.63 -23.72 1.10
C THR A 50 15.60 -22.23 1.42
N MET A 51 14.83 -21.85 2.44
CA MET A 51 14.63 -20.49 2.85
C MET A 51 15.82 -20.01 3.68
N GLU A 52 16.36 -18.85 3.30
CA GLU A 52 17.28 -18.09 4.14
C GLU A 52 16.48 -17.12 5.00
N SER A 53 16.86 -16.95 6.27
CA SER A 53 16.25 -15.95 7.14
C SER A 53 17.29 -15.18 7.92
N TRP A 54 17.03 -13.89 8.14
CA TRP A 54 17.87 -13.01 8.98
C TRP A 54 17.00 -11.97 9.67
N GLN A 55 17.58 -11.32 10.67
CA GLN A 55 16.93 -10.23 11.41
C GLN A 55 17.67 -8.93 11.18
N GLN A 56 16.92 -7.86 10.94
CA GLN A 56 17.44 -6.51 10.80
C GLN A 56 16.40 -5.49 11.23
N GLY A 57 16.77 -4.53 12.07
CA GLY A 57 15.87 -3.47 12.52
C GLY A 57 14.61 -3.95 13.24
N GLY A 58 14.70 -5.07 13.96
CA GLY A 58 13.54 -5.67 14.66
C GLY A 58 12.56 -6.41 13.76
N GLN A 59 12.88 -6.56 12.48
CA GLN A 59 12.08 -7.31 11.49
C GLN A 59 12.83 -8.56 11.07
N THR A 60 12.08 -9.60 10.72
CA THR A 60 12.62 -10.83 10.12
C THR A 60 12.44 -10.77 8.61
N PHE A 61 13.49 -11.15 7.92
CA PHE A 61 13.50 -11.25 6.46
C PHE A 61 13.60 -12.73 6.07
N TYR A 62 12.89 -13.09 5.03
CA TYR A 62 12.91 -14.42 4.44
C TYR A 62 13.22 -14.31 2.95
N ARG A 63 14.30 -14.94 2.50
CA ARG A 63 14.55 -15.10 1.06
C ARG A 63 14.01 -16.44 0.63
N ILE A 64 13.06 -16.41 -0.27
CA ILE A 64 12.40 -17.60 -0.81
C ILE A 64 12.70 -17.79 -2.29
N ALA A 65 12.75 -19.04 -2.72
CA ALA A 65 12.80 -19.44 -4.12
C ALA A 65 11.70 -20.45 -4.39
N GLY A 66 11.26 -20.55 -5.64
CA GLY A 66 10.30 -21.58 -6.03
C GLY A 66 9.07 -21.05 -6.76
N PRO A 67 8.03 -21.89 -6.89
CA PRO A 67 6.90 -21.65 -7.81
C PRO A 67 6.03 -20.45 -7.42
N LEU A 68 6.11 -19.97 -6.18
CA LEU A 68 5.35 -18.80 -5.73
C LEU A 68 5.92 -17.48 -6.27
N VAL A 69 7.24 -17.39 -6.48
CA VAL A 69 7.93 -16.13 -6.81
C VAL A 69 7.37 -15.43 -8.05
N PRO A 70 7.03 -16.11 -9.16
CA PRO A 70 6.44 -15.44 -10.31
C PRO A 70 5.09 -14.77 -10.08
N ALA A 71 4.37 -15.15 -9.02
CA ALA A 71 3.08 -14.57 -8.65
C ALA A 71 3.22 -13.36 -7.73
N LEU A 72 4.43 -13.05 -7.26
CA LEU A 72 4.68 -11.96 -6.34
C LEU A 72 5.00 -10.65 -7.06
N MET A 73 4.67 -9.55 -6.41
CA MET A 73 5.04 -8.19 -6.83
C MET A 73 5.72 -7.46 -5.68
N VAL A 74 6.67 -6.57 -5.99
CA VAL A 74 7.28 -5.70 -4.98
C VAL A 74 6.20 -4.84 -4.32
N ASN A 75 6.29 -4.66 -3.01
CA ASN A 75 5.31 -4.00 -2.15
C ASN A 75 3.99 -4.76 -1.94
N GLN A 76 3.82 -5.93 -2.52
CA GLN A 76 2.67 -6.79 -2.22
C GLN A 76 2.78 -7.32 -0.79
N PHE A 77 1.65 -7.31 -0.08
CA PHE A 77 1.52 -8.00 1.20
C PHE A 77 1.19 -9.47 1.00
N VAL A 78 1.79 -10.29 1.83
CA VAL A 78 1.50 -11.73 1.90
C VAL A 78 1.15 -12.09 3.34
N TYR A 79 0.25 -13.03 3.51
CA TYR A 79 -0.10 -13.50 4.84
C TYR A 79 -0.41 -15.00 4.86
N LEU A 80 -0.15 -15.62 6.01
CA LEU A 80 -0.54 -16.98 6.31
C LEU A 80 -1.15 -17.01 7.71
N GLU A 81 -2.39 -17.42 7.80
CA GLU A 81 -3.12 -17.62 9.06
C GLU A 81 -3.52 -19.08 9.15
N THR A 82 -2.88 -19.81 10.06
CA THR A 82 -3.16 -21.22 10.30
C THR A 82 -3.66 -21.40 11.74
N PRO A 83 -4.78 -22.08 11.96
CA PRO A 83 -5.27 -22.34 13.30
C PRO A 83 -4.20 -23.00 14.17
N GLY A 84 -3.98 -22.47 15.38
CA GLY A 84 -3.00 -23.01 16.34
C GLY A 84 -1.53 -22.65 16.07
N ALA A 85 -1.23 -21.86 15.04
CA ALA A 85 0.11 -21.35 14.75
C ALA A 85 0.14 -19.83 14.76
N ALA A 86 1.33 -19.25 15.00
CA ALA A 86 1.49 -17.81 14.88
C ALA A 86 1.30 -17.36 13.42
N PRO A 87 0.52 -16.33 13.15
CA PRO A 87 0.31 -15.84 11.80
C PRO A 87 1.60 -15.23 11.23
N LEU A 88 1.78 -15.37 9.93
CA LEU A 88 2.81 -14.63 9.18
C LEU A 88 2.15 -13.47 8.45
N TYR A 89 2.65 -12.26 8.67
CA TYR A 89 2.33 -11.07 7.89
C TYR A 89 3.62 -10.45 7.39
N ALA A 90 3.77 -10.36 6.08
CA ALA A 90 4.99 -9.86 5.47
C ALA A 90 4.70 -9.04 4.22
N ARG A 91 5.68 -8.27 3.78
CA ARG A 91 5.68 -7.53 2.52
C ARG A 91 6.83 -8.01 1.65
N VAL A 92 6.58 -8.14 0.36
CA VAL A 92 7.62 -8.39 -0.64
C VAL A 92 8.44 -7.12 -0.82
N THR A 93 9.71 -7.17 -0.48
CA THR A 93 10.61 -6.00 -0.59
C THR A 93 11.49 -6.03 -1.81
N GLU A 94 11.81 -7.23 -2.29
CA GLU A 94 12.71 -7.42 -3.43
C GLU A 94 12.32 -8.68 -4.22
N ILE A 95 12.46 -8.60 -5.54
CA ILE A 95 12.37 -9.77 -6.43
C ILE A 95 13.58 -9.73 -7.33
N THR A 96 14.42 -10.77 -7.26
CA THR A 96 15.64 -10.87 -8.07
C THR A 96 15.69 -12.24 -8.74
N GLY A 97 15.45 -12.28 -10.05
CA GLY A 97 15.43 -13.52 -10.82
C GLY A 97 14.37 -14.49 -10.31
N LYS A 98 14.79 -15.60 -9.70
CA LYS A 98 13.89 -16.66 -9.17
C LYS A 98 13.68 -16.58 -7.66
N THR A 99 14.13 -15.50 -7.02
CA THR A 99 14.04 -15.32 -5.59
C THR A 99 13.24 -14.07 -5.23
N ALA A 100 12.59 -14.09 -4.07
CA ALA A 100 11.92 -12.93 -3.48
C ALA A 100 12.30 -12.80 -2.01
N VAL A 101 12.33 -11.57 -1.51
CA VAL A 101 12.55 -11.25 -0.11
C VAL A 101 11.24 -10.79 0.51
N LEU A 102 10.84 -11.47 1.57
CA LEU A 102 9.69 -11.13 2.40
C LEU A 102 10.20 -10.51 3.70
N LYS A 103 9.68 -9.34 4.06
CA LYS A 103 9.97 -8.65 5.32
C LYS A 103 8.75 -8.71 6.21
N THR A 104 8.89 -9.21 7.44
CA THR A 104 7.80 -9.19 8.41
C THR A 104 7.39 -7.77 8.74
N LEU A 105 6.12 -7.57 9.10
CA LEU A 105 5.55 -6.24 9.31
C LEU A 105 5.77 -5.75 10.73
N LYS A 106 5.86 -4.43 10.88
CA LYS A 106 5.68 -3.78 12.18
C LYS A 106 4.22 -3.91 12.59
N GLU A 107 4.00 -4.20 13.86
CA GLU A 107 2.67 -4.42 14.37
C GLU A 107 2.10 -3.12 14.97
N TYR A 108 1.19 -2.50 14.25
CA TYR A 108 0.50 -1.27 14.65
C TYR A 108 -0.80 -1.52 15.42
N THR A 109 -1.12 -2.77 15.76
CA THR A 109 -2.27 -3.14 16.59
C THR A 109 -2.08 -2.77 18.07
N HIS A 110 -0.84 -2.68 18.50
CA HIS A 110 -0.51 -2.33 19.88
C HIS A 110 -0.39 -0.82 20.09
N GLN A 111 -0.91 -0.34 21.20
CA GLN A 111 -0.89 1.08 21.59
C GLN A 111 0.53 1.68 21.61
N LYS A 112 1.56 0.90 21.97
CA LYS A 112 2.96 1.34 21.95
C LYS A 112 3.47 1.74 20.56
N ASN A 113 2.84 1.23 19.50
CA ASN A 113 3.15 1.51 18.11
C ASN A 113 2.11 2.42 17.45
N ALA A 114 1.20 3.02 18.22
CA ALA A 114 0.18 3.92 17.69
C ALA A 114 0.81 5.05 16.88
N VAL A 115 0.20 5.35 15.73
CA VAL A 115 0.57 6.47 14.86
C VAL A 115 -0.37 7.61 15.16
N TRP A 116 0.12 8.65 15.80
CA TRP A 116 -0.73 9.76 16.27
C TRP A 116 -1.98 9.29 17.04
N GLY A 117 -1.82 8.33 17.95
CA GLY A 117 -2.90 7.74 18.73
C GLY A 117 -3.78 6.73 17.96
N VAL A 118 -3.54 6.53 16.67
CA VAL A 118 -4.27 5.58 15.84
C VAL A 118 -3.55 4.23 15.81
N THR A 119 -4.29 3.15 16.13
CA THR A 119 -3.84 1.76 16.03
C THR A 119 -4.60 1.04 14.93
N ALA A 120 -3.98 0.01 14.35
CA ALA A 120 -4.65 -0.88 13.40
C ALA A 120 -5.65 -1.79 14.15
N ARG A 121 -6.85 -1.93 13.63
CA ARG A 121 -7.91 -2.79 14.18
C ARG A 121 -8.00 -4.14 13.47
N ASN A 122 -7.39 -4.25 12.30
CA ASN A 122 -7.33 -5.45 11.49
C ASN A 122 -6.04 -5.49 10.67
N ARG A 123 -5.78 -6.60 9.97
CA ARG A 123 -4.55 -6.78 9.19
C ARG A 123 -4.44 -5.79 8.02
N GLU A 124 -5.56 -5.46 7.35
CA GLU A 124 -5.57 -4.54 6.22
C GLU A 124 -5.17 -3.13 6.67
N GLN A 125 -5.64 -2.67 7.80
CA GLN A 125 -5.20 -1.41 8.41
C GLN A 125 -3.72 -1.47 8.83
N ASN A 126 -3.25 -2.61 9.34
CA ASN A 126 -1.85 -2.80 9.64
C ASN A 126 -0.98 -2.74 8.37
N PHE A 127 -1.44 -3.34 7.28
CA PHE A 127 -0.77 -3.24 5.98
C PHE A 127 -0.69 -1.78 5.51
N ALA A 128 -1.81 -1.06 5.57
CA ALA A 128 -1.85 0.34 5.19
C ALA A 128 -0.87 1.20 6.00
N LEU A 129 -0.82 1.05 7.33
CA LEU A 129 0.11 1.80 8.17
C LEU A 129 1.57 1.44 7.89
N ASN A 130 1.88 0.18 7.57
CA ASN A 130 3.23 -0.22 7.17
C ASN A 130 3.70 0.45 5.88
N LEU A 131 2.80 0.71 4.91
CA LEU A 131 3.13 1.49 3.71
C LEU A 131 3.19 2.99 4.01
N LEU A 132 2.17 3.54 4.67
CA LEU A 132 2.06 4.97 4.95
C LEU A 132 3.24 5.51 5.77
N MET A 133 3.80 4.69 6.65
CA MET A 133 4.94 5.07 7.49
C MET A 133 6.30 4.70 6.87
N ASP A 134 6.32 4.07 5.69
CA ASP A 134 7.57 3.70 5.01
C ASP A 134 8.06 4.87 4.13
N PRO A 135 9.26 5.42 4.42
CA PRO A 135 9.84 6.49 3.63
C PRO A 135 10.20 6.12 2.19
N GLU A 136 10.32 4.83 1.91
CA GLU A 136 10.67 4.32 0.57
C GLU A 136 9.43 4.15 -0.34
N CYS A 137 8.22 4.39 0.19
CA CYS A 137 6.98 4.33 -0.57
C CYS A 137 6.52 5.72 -0.96
N ASP A 138 6.79 6.14 -2.19
CA ASP A 138 6.44 7.48 -2.68
C ASP A 138 4.97 7.64 -3.07
N PHE A 139 4.29 6.56 -3.45
CA PHE A 139 2.91 6.60 -3.90
C PHE A 139 2.11 5.41 -3.36
N ILE A 140 1.00 5.71 -2.68
CA ILE A 140 0.15 4.71 -2.03
C ILE A 140 -1.31 4.97 -2.40
N THR A 141 -2.03 3.93 -2.81
CA THR A 141 -3.47 3.95 -3.02
C THR A 141 -4.17 3.13 -1.93
N LEU A 142 -5.18 3.71 -1.29
CA LEU A 142 -6.04 3.03 -0.34
C LEU A 142 -7.45 2.94 -0.91
N THR A 143 -7.89 1.75 -1.23
CA THR A 143 -9.24 1.46 -1.73
C THR A 143 -10.06 0.72 -0.69
N GLY A 144 -11.38 0.82 -0.78
CA GLY A 144 -12.29 0.15 0.15
C GLY A 144 -13.55 0.98 0.42
N THR A 145 -14.53 0.37 1.07
CA THR A 145 -15.81 0.99 1.42
C THR A 145 -15.64 2.19 2.36
N ALA A 146 -16.66 3.04 2.42
CA ALA A 146 -16.67 4.16 3.37
C ALA A 146 -16.61 3.65 4.83
N GLY A 147 -16.01 4.43 5.72
CA GLY A 147 -15.92 4.10 7.14
C GLY A 147 -14.83 3.09 7.53
N THR A 148 -13.99 2.65 6.61
CA THR A 148 -12.90 1.68 6.89
C THR A 148 -11.63 2.30 7.46
N GLY A 149 -11.62 3.61 7.72
CA GLY A 149 -10.50 4.31 8.38
C GLY A 149 -9.40 4.82 7.45
N LYS A 150 -9.56 4.75 6.12
CA LYS A 150 -8.55 5.18 5.13
C LYS A 150 -8.03 6.59 5.40
N THR A 151 -8.93 7.56 5.44
CA THR A 151 -8.59 8.98 5.67
C THR A 151 -7.95 9.19 7.04
N LEU A 152 -8.48 8.53 8.09
CA LEU A 152 -7.94 8.63 9.43
C LEU A 152 -6.49 8.17 9.50
N MET A 153 -6.19 7.00 8.94
CA MET A 153 -4.83 6.46 8.92
C MET A 153 -3.87 7.32 8.10
N THR A 154 -4.34 7.83 6.95
CA THR A 154 -3.53 8.70 6.09
C THR A 154 -3.16 10.00 6.80
N LEU A 155 -4.14 10.65 7.46
CA LEU A 155 -3.90 11.87 8.21
C LEU A 155 -2.99 11.62 9.43
N ALA A 156 -3.22 10.54 10.17
CA ALA A 156 -2.39 10.18 11.31
C ALA A 156 -0.94 9.93 10.90
N ALA A 157 -0.71 9.19 9.81
CA ALA A 157 0.62 8.94 9.27
C ALA A 157 1.29 10.23 8.77
N GLY A 158 0.54 11.12 8.11
CA GLY A 158 1.04 12.43 7.68
C GLY A 158 1.45 13.29 8.86
N LEU A 159 0.61 13.38 9.89
CA LEU A 159 0.90 14.15 11.10
C LEU A 159 2.13 13.61 11.85
N ALA A 160 2.26 12.29 11.98
CA ALA A 160 3.44 11.69 12.60
C ALA A 160 4.73 12.07 11.85
N GLN A 161 4.71 12.00 10.53
CA GLN A 161 5.89 12.29 9.71
C GLN A 161 6.24 13.78 9.62
N VAL A 162 5.26 14.67 9.77
CA VAL A 162 5.52 16.12 9.79
C VAL A 162 5.86 16.60 11.20
N MET A 163 5.06 16.23 12.21
CA MET A 163 5.17 16.82 13.55
C MET A 163 6.19 16.09 14.44
N ASP A 164 6.24 14.76 14.37
CA ASP A 164 7.10 13.95 15.24
C ASP A 164 8.44 13.65 14.56
N ASP A 165 8.41 13.04 13.37
CA ASP A 165 9.62 12.63 12.65
C ASP A 165 10.32 13.78 11.93
N ARG A 166 9.61 14.89 11.67
CA ARG A 166 10.07 16.05 10.89
C ARG A 166 10.66 15.68 9.53
N ARG A 167 10.12 14.64 8.93
CA ARG A 167 10.53 14.13 7.61
C ARG A 167 10.05 15.03 6.48
N TYR A 168 8.85 15.59 6.64
CA TYR A 168 8.22 16.53 5.71
C TYR A 168 7.90 17.84 6.41
N SER A 169 7.81 18.93 5.65
CA SER A 169 7.53 20.26 6.19
C SER A 169 6.04 20.53 6.35
N GLU A 170 5.20 19.90 5.52
CA GLU A 170 3.76 20.16 5.49
C GLU A 170 2.98 18.96 4.94
N ILE A 171 1.67 18.98 5.15
CA ILE A 171 0.70 18.06 4.55
C ILE A 171 -0.16 18.85 3.59
N ILE A 172 -0.19 18.46 2.32
CA ILE A 172 -1.10 19.03 1.32
C ILE A 172 -2.26 18.06 1.12
N VAL A 173 -3.49 18.55 1.35
CA VAL A 173 -4.72 17.76 1.20
C VAL A 173 -5.53 18.33 0.05
N THR A 174 -5.90 17.49 -0.91
CA THR A 174 -6.80 17.85 -1.99
C THR A 174 -8.05 16.98 -1.97
N ARG A 175 -9.18 17.54 -2.33
CA ARG A 175 -10.44 16.81 -2.44
C ARG A 175 -11.25 17.36 -3.61
N VAL A 176 -11.89 16.48 -4.35
CA VAL A 176 -12.92 16.90 -5.30
C VAL A 176 -14.09 17.48 -4.51
N THR A 177 -14.43 18.74 -4.77
CA THR A 177 -15.64 19.36 -4.24
C THR A 177 -16.82 18.89 -5.06
N VAL A 178 -17.73 18.16 -4.45
CA VAL A 178 -19.06 17.92 -5.02
C VAL A 178 -19.92 19.11 -4.61
N PRO A 179 -20.53 19.87 -5.54
CA PRO A 179 -21.47 20.92 -5.18
C PRO A 179 -22.59 20.30 -4.34
N VAL A 180 -22.85 20.86 -3.16
CA VAL A 180 -23.99 20.48 -2.34
C VAL A 180 -25.16 21.30 -2.85
N GLY A 181 -26.08 20.67 -3.59
CA GLY A 181 -27.38 21.27 -3.95
C GLY A 181 -27.42 21.85 -5.35
N GLU A 182 -27.92 21.10 -6.28
CA GLU A 182 -28.96 21.48 -7.22
C GLU A 182 -29.97 20.32 -7.18
N ASP A 183 -31.00 20.51 -6.38
CA ASP A 183 -32.29 19.83 -6.52
C ASP A 183 -33.15 20.59 -7.57
#